data_48340d980c4fb333379d47f6155e3716
#
_entry.id   48340d980c4fb333379d47f6155e3716
#
_cell.length_a   1.000
_cell.length_b   1.000
_cell.length_c   1.000
_cell.angle_alpha   90.00
_cell.angle_beta   90.00
_cell.angle_gamma   90.00
#
_symmetry.space_group_name_H-M   'P 1'
#
loop_
_entity.id
_entity.type
_entity.pdbx_description
1 polymer ?
#
loop_
_entity_poly.entity_id
_entity_poly.type
_entity_poly.pdbx_seq_one_letter_code
_entity_poly.pdbx_strand_id
1 'polypeptide(L)'
;TKTYTVRGKTYRPYLSADGYREDGIASWYGRDFHGKTTANGERYNMYAMTAAHKLLPLGTKVRVTHLRNGKSIVVRVNDRGPFVGDRIIDLSYASAKELGMIGTGTARVRVEAIETFGGASPGDMNGSFYIQIAALSNQASAQNLVRNLQNRNLGGRTFYAPSLGLWRVQAGPFSSLNRAEDLSDELDRQY
;
A
#
# COMPACT_ATOMS: atom_id res chain seq x y z
N THR A 1 4.56 -8.37 -10.43
CA THR A 1 4.52 -7.70 -9.11
C THR A 1 5.93 -7.35 -8.69
N LYS A 2 6.18 -6.07 -8.54
CA LYS A 2 7.51 -5.54 -8.31
C LYS A 2 7.93 -5.70 -6.85
N THR A 3 9.17 -6.13 -6.63
CA THR A 3 9.80 -6.07 -5.31
C THR A 3 9.99 -4.61 -4.87
N TYR A 4 9.93 -4.38 -3.58
CA TYR A 4 10.24 -3.08 -2.98
C TYR A 4 11.10 -3.25 -1.74
N THR A 5 11.88 -2.25 -1.39
CA THR A 5 12.82 -2.31 -0.27
C THR A 5 12.51 -1.25 0.78
N VAL A 6 12.43 -1.65 2.04
CA VAL A 6 12.25 -0.76 3.19
C VAL A 6 13.28 -1.11 4.25
N ARG A 7 14.05 -0.13 4.69
CA ARG A 7 15.10 -0.29 5.71
C ARG A 7 16.08 -1.44 5.41
N GLY A 8 16.48 -1.58 4.14
CA GLY A 8 17.40 -2.61 3.69
C GLY A 8 16.81 -4.01 3.51
N LYS A 9 15.54 -4.22 3.83
CA LYS A 9 14.84 -5.47 3.61
C LYS A 9 13.99 -5.41 2.35
N THR A 10 14.19 -6.37 1.45
CA THR A 10 13.44 -6.48 0.18
C THR A 10 12.20 -7.34 0.38
N TYR A 11 11.08 -6.84 -0.11
CA TYR A 11 9.78 -7.51 -0.08
C TYR A 11 9.34 -7.83 -1.50
N ARG A 12 8.88 -9.05 -1.73
CA ARG A 12 8.31 -9.49 -3.01
C ARG A 12 6.81 -9.72 -2.82
N PRO A 13 5.94 -8.82 -3.29
CA PRO A 13 4.50 -9.03 -3.22
C PRO A 13 4.07 -10.31 -3.94
N TYR A 14 3.00 -10.91 -3.44
CA TYR A 14 2.39 -12.07 -4.06
C TYR A 14 1.78 -11.70 -5.42
N LEU A 15 1.83 -12.63 -6.38
CA LEU A 15 1.16 -12.46 -7.67
C LEU A 15 -0.36 -12.60 -7.56
N SER A 16 -0.82 -13.37 -6.55
CA SER A 16 -2.22 -13.62 -6.26
C SER A 16 -2.46 -13.70 -4.77
N ALA A 17 -3.67 -13.36 -4.34
CA ALA A 17 -4.13 -13.55 -2.97
C ALA A 17 -4.86 -14.89 -2.76
N ASP A 18 -4.95 -15.72 -3.79
CA ASP A 18 -5.67 -16.99 -3.74
C ASP A 18 -5.20 -17.87 -2.60
N GLY A 19 -6.15 -18.32 -1.76
CA GLY A 19 -5.89 -19.18 -0.63
C GLY A 19 -5.11 -18.54 0.52
N TYR A 20 -4.87 -17.21 0.47
CA TYR A 20 -4.15 -16.54 1.53
C TYR A 20 -4.93 -16.61 2.85
N ARG A 21 -4.28 -17.12 3.87
CA ARG A 21 -4.74 -17.18 5.25
C ARG A 21 -3.56 -17.16 6.19
N GLU A 22 -3.54 -16.20 7.11
CA GLU A 22 -2.47 -16.06 8.10
C GLU A 22 -3.03 -15.58 9.44
N ASP A 23 -2.55 -16.18 10.53
CA ASP A 23 -2.79 -15.72 11.89
C ASP A 23 -1.59 -14.92 12.38
N GLY A 24 -1.85 -13.79 13.03
CA GLY A 24 -0.77 -12.94 13.54
C GLY A 24 -1.31 -11.71 14.27
N ILE A 25 -0.43 -10.75 14.49
CA ILE A 25 -0.75 -9.52 15.19
C ILE A 25 -1.13 -8.41 14.21
N ALA A 26 -2.31 -7.83 14.43
CA ALA A 26 -2.72 -6.58 13.81
C ALA A 26 -2.38 -5.39 14.68
N SER A 27 -2.07 -4.28 14.07
CA SER A 27 -2.04 -2.95 14.67
C SER A 27 -2.92 -2.00 13.86
N TRP A 28 -3.00 -0.75 14.25
CA TRP A 28 -3.72 0.24 13.47
C TRP A 28 -2.97 1.56 13.43
N TYR A 29 -3.22 2.35 12.39
CA TYR A 29 -2.64 3.67 12.20
C TYR A 29 -3.74 4.72 12.03
N GLY A 30 -3.53 5.91 12.56
CA GLY A 30 -4.57 6.90 12.72
C GLY A 30 -4.24 8.27 12.13
N ARG A 31 -4.48 9.31 12.92
CA ARG A 31 -4.47 10.72 12.50
C ARG A 31 -3.18 11.18 11.82
N ASP A 32 -2.02 10.70 12.24
CA ASP A 32 -0.73 11.14 11.70
C ASP A 32 -0.55 10.80 10.22
N PHE A 33 -1.30 9.83 9.72
CA PHE A 33 -1.31 9.40 8.33
C PHE A 33 -2.51 9.92 7.52
N HIS A 34 -3.51 10.45 8.18
CA HIS A 34 -4.73 10.95 7.51
C HIS A 34 -4.40 12.01 6.47
N GLY A 35 -4.92 11.82 5.24
CA GLY A 35 -4.66 12.68 4.10
C GLY A 35 -3.32 12.45 3.38
N LYS A 36 -2.43 11.58 3.90
CA LYS A 36 -1.20 11.19 3.21
C LYS A 36 -1.48 10.18 2.11
N THR A 37 -0.60 10.12 1.12
CA THR A 37 -0.76 9.19 -0.01
C THR A 37 -0.35 7.78 0.39
N THR A 38 -1.20 6.81 0.11
CA THR A 38 -0.95 5.38 0.29
C THR A 38 -0.16 4.79 -0.89
N ALA A 39 0.25 3.51 -0.78
CA ALA A 39 1.04 2.83 -1.80
C ALA A 39 0.31 2.71 -3.15
N ASN A 40 -1.02 2.59 -3.14
CA ASN A 40 -1.82 2.58 -4.37
C ASN A 40 -2.17 3.98 -4.91
N GLY A 41 -1.65 5.05 -4.33
CA GLY A 41 -1.87 6.43 -4.76
C GLY A 41 -3.11 7.11 -4.19
N GLU A 42 -3.94 6.43 -3.44
CA GLU A 42 -5.08 7.02 -2.75
C GLU A 42 -4.63 7.92 -1.60
N ARG A 43 -5.47 8.85 -1.20
CA ARG A 43 -5.30 9.54 0.08
C ARG A 43 -5.79 8.65 1.21
N TYR A 44 -4.96 8.44 2.22
CA TYR A 44 -5.38 7.70 3.40
C TYR A 44 -6.55 8.41 4.08
N ASN A 45 -7.65 7.69 4.22
CA ASN A 45 -8.82 8.09 4.98
C ASN A 45 -8.95 7.18 6.20
N MET A 46 -8.70 7.72 7.38
CA MET A 46 -8.77 6.96 8.63
C MET A 46 -10.18 6.42 8.93
N TYR A 47 -11.22 6.96 8.27
CA TYR A 47 -12.62 6.54 8.43
C TYR A 47 -13.09 5.53 7.38
N ALA A 48 -12.22 5.13 6.45
CA ALA A 48 -12.51 4.09 5.47
C ALA A 48 -12.08 2.71 5.97
N MET A 49 -12.74 1.66 5.48
CA MET A 49 -12.42 0.26 5.81
C MET A 49 -11.26 -0.24 4.94
N THR A 50 -10.05 0.14 5.32
CA THR A 50 -8.81 -0.17 4.60
C THR A 50 -7.72 -0.67 5.52
N ALA A 51 -6.68 -1.25 4.92
CA ALA A 51 -5.52 -1.77 5.63
C ALA A 51 -4.24 -1.69 4.80
N ALA A 52 -3.09 -1.75 5.49
CA ALA A 52 -1.79 -1.97 4.90
C ALA A 52 -1.35 -3.42 5.09
N HIS A 53 -0.78 -4.01 4.06
CA HIS A 53 -0.20 -5.35 4.06
C HIS A 53 1.10 -5.38 3.25
N LYS A 54 2.09 -6.17 3.72
CA LYS A 54 3.42 -6.20 3.07
C LYS A 54 3.40 -6.81 1.67
N LEU A 55 2.61 -7.86 1.46
CA LEU A 55 2.77 -8.76 0.32
C LEU A 55 1.49 -8.98 -0.50
N LEU A 56 0.30 -8.79 0.06
CA LEU A 56 -0.93 -8.98 -0.71
C LEU A 56 -1.04 -7.96 -1.84
N PRO A 57 -1.56 -8.35 -3.00
CA PRO A 57 -1.82 -7.41 -4.08
C PRO A 57 -2.67 -6.23 -3.60
N LEU A 58 -2.32 -5.02 -4.01
CA LEU A 58 -3.12 -3.83 -3.69
C LEU A 58 -4.50 -3.95 -4.35
N GLY A 59 -5.54 -3.64 -3.58
CA GLY A 59 -6.94 -3.84 -3.97
C GLY A 59 -7.56 -5.13 -3.44
N THR A 60 -6.76 -6.06 -2.92
CA THR A 60 -7.27 -7.30 -2.31
C THR A 60 -8.21 -6.98 -1.17
N LYS A 61 -9.37 -7.63 -1.15
CA LYS A 61 -10.27 -7.63 0.01
C LYS A 61 -9.97 -8.82 0.90
N VAL A 62 -9.83 -8.56 2.17
CA VAL A 62 -9.56 -9.58 3.18
C VAL A 62 -10.61 -9.50 4.30
N ARG A 63 -10.94 -10.68 4.83
CA ARG A 63 -11.65 -10.78 6.10
C ARG A 63 -10.61 -10.80 7.22
N VAL A 64 -10.78 -9.92 8.19
CA VAL A 64 -9.97 -9.88 9.41
C VAL A 64 -10.86 -10.29 10.57
N THR A 65 -10.51 -11.37 11.23
CA THR A 65 -11.23 -11.90 12.40
C THR A 65 -10.37 -11.70 13.64
N HIS A 66 -10.94 -11.03 14.64
CA HIS A 66 -10.31 -10.89 15.95
C HIS A 66 -10.48 -12.21 16.71
N LEU A 67 -9.36 -12.90 16.98
CA LEU A 67 -9.39 -14.26 17.51
C LEU A 67 -9.87 -14.35 18.97
N ARG A 68 -9.83 -13.24 19.71
CA ARG A 68 -10.26 -13.19 21.09
C ARG A 68 -11.74 -12.86 21.26
N ASN A 69 -12.26 -11.85 20.54
CA ASN A 69 -13.65 -11.40 20.69
C ASN A 69 -14.59 -11.96 19.60
N GLY A 70 -14.05 -12.64 18.58
CA GLY A 70 -14.81 -13.24 17.49
C GLY A 70 -15.37 -12.26 16.47
N LYS A 71 -15.16 -10.95 16.61
CA LYS A 71 -15.58 -9.95 15.62
C LYS A 71 -14.84 -10.13 14.31
N SER A 72 -15.50 -9.86 13.21
CA SER A 72 -14.96 -9.99 11.86
C SER A 72 -15.36 -8.79 11.02
N ILE A 73 -14.42 -8.29 10.23
CA ILE A 73 -14.60 -7.18 9.29
C ILE A 73 -14.02 -7.53 7.93
N VAL A 74 -14.44 -6.81 6.91
CA VAL A 74 -13.84 -6.86 5.58
C VAL A 74 -13.16 -5.53 5.29
N VAL A 75 -11.90 -5.59 4.87
CA VAL A 75 -11.09 -4.42 4.54
C VAL A 75 -10.42 -4.59 3.19
N ARG A 76 -10.14 -3.48 2.52
CA ARG A 76 -9.39 -3.45 1.27
C ARG A 76 -7.94 -3.06 1.54
N VAL A 77 -7.00 -3.85 1.03
CA VAL A 77 -5.58 -3.53 1.11
C VAL A 77 -5.24 -2.43 0.10
N ASN A 78 -4.81 -1.28 0.57
CA ASN A 78 -4.46 -0.13 -0.27
C ASN A 78 -3.09 0.46 0.04
N ASP A 79 -2.35 -0.12 0.97
CA ASP A 79 -1.05 0.38 1.40
C ASP A 79 -0.09 -0.74 1.77
N ARG A 80 1.20 -0.41 1.91
CA ARG A 80 2.29 -1.30 2.30
C ARG A 80 2.70 -1.07 3.74
N GLY A 81 2.93 -2.15 4.45
CA GLY A 81 3.27 -2.23 5.86
C GLY A 81 2.50 -3.35 6.55
N PRO A 82 2.65 -3.52 7.86
CA PRO A 82 3.54 -2.81 8.79
C PRO A 82 5.01 -3.24 8.65
N PHE A 83 5.93 -2.32 8.97
CA PHE A 83 7.38 -2.58 8.89
C PHE A 83 8.07 -2.61 10.26
N VAL A 84 7.28 -2.63 11.33
CA VAL A 84 7.75 -2.65 12.71
C VAL A 84 7.21 -3.88 13.42
N GLY A 85 8.10 -4.65 14.05
CA GLY A 85 7.75 -5.87 14.78
C GLY A 85 7.22 -7.00 13.89
N ASP A 86 6.59 -7.99 14.50
CA ASP A 86 6.04 -9.18 13.83
C ASP A 86 4.59 -9.01 13.36
N ARG A 87 4.14 -7.76 13.19
CA ARG A 87 2.78 -7.47 12.77
C ARG A 87 2.55 -7.85 11.32
N ILE A 88 1.36 -8.36 11.02
CA ILE A 88 1.02 -8.83 9.67
C ILE A 88 0.11 -7.88 8.91
N ILE A 89 -0.63 -7.03 9.61
CA ILE A 89 -1.56 -6.07 9.01
C ILE A 89 -1.67 -4.81 9.87
N ASP A 90 -1.76 -3.65 9.23
CA ASP A 90 -2.11 -2.38 9.86
C ASP A 90 -3.49 -1.94 9.40
N LEU A 91 -4.43 -1.83 10.33
CA LEU A 91 -5.79 -1.42 10.06
C LEU A 91 -5.95 0.10 10.11
N SER A 92 -6.88 0.64 9.33
CA SER A 92 -7.35 2.01 9.51
C SER A 92 -8.02 2.18 10.87
N TYR A 93 -8.20 3.42 11.32
CA TYR A 93 -8.94 3.69 12.56
C TYR A 93 -10.35 3.11 12.54
N ALA A 94 -11.11 3.32 11.46
CA ALA A 94 -12.46 2.78 11.33
C ALA A 94 -12.48 1.25 11.40
N SER A 95 -11.55 0.59 10.72
CA SER A 95 -11.41 -0.87 10.75
C SER A 95 -11.10 -1.39 12.14
N ALA A 96 -10.14 -0.76 12.82
CA ALA A 96 -9.77 -1.13 14.20
C ALA A 96 -10.91 -0.90 15.20
N LYS A 97 -11.67 0.17 15.02
CA LYS A 97 -12.83 0.49 15.84
C LYS A 97 -13.92 -0.59 15.70
N GLU A 98 -14.26 -0.96 14.48
CA GLU A 98 -15.24 -2.02 14.20
C GLU A 98 -14.79 -3.38 14.74
N LEU A 99 -13.50 -3.67 14.66
CA LEU A 99 -12.92 -4.91 15.19
C LEU A 99 -12.80 -4.93 16.72
N GLY A 100 -12.96 -3.77 17.37
CA GLY A 100 -12.92 -3.66 18.83
C GLY A 100 -11.51 -3.64 19.42
N MET A 101 -10.51 -3.13 18.70
CA MET A 101 -9.11 -3.13 19.13
C MET A 101 -8.49 -1.74 19.38
N ILE A 102 -9.28 -0.69 19.39
CA ILE A 102 -8.76 0.67 19.62
C ILE A 102 -8.07 0.78 20.98
N GLY A 103 -8.70 0.26 22.04
CA GLY A 103 -8.17 0.36 23.40
C GLY A 103 -6.90 -0.45 23.64
N THR A 104 -6.73 -1.57 22.96
CA THR A 104 -5.55 -2.44 23.09
C THR A 104 -4.42 -2.04 22.13
N GLY A 105 -4.72 -1.30 21.07
CA GLY A 105 -3.77 -0.91 20.03
C GLY A 105 -3.34 -2.03 19.09
N THR A 106 -3.29 -3.27 19.59
CA THR A 106 -2.96 -4.48 18.85
C THR A 106 -3.95 -5.59 19.18
N ALA A 107 -4.07 -6.56 18.28
CA ALA A 107 -4.89 -7.74 18.49
C ALA A 107 -4.36 -8.93 17.70
N ARG A 108 -4.57 -10.14 18.24
CA ARG A 108 -4.34 -11.35 17.47
C ARG A 108 -5.52 -11.58 16.51
N VAL A 109 -5.22 -11.71 15.23
CA VAL A 109 -6.20 -11.80 14.16
C VAL A 109 -5.91 -12.94 13.20
N ARG A 110 -6.94 -13.34 12.46
CA ARG A 110 -6.83 -14.14 11.25
C ARG A 110 -7.17 -13.28 10.06
N VAL A 111 -6.30 -13.27 9.05
CA VAL A 111 -6.47 -12.56 7.78
C VAL A 111 -6.68 -13.58 6.68
N GLU A 112 -7.82 -13.48 5.97
CA GLU A 112 -8.19 -14.37 4.87
C GLU A 112 -8.57 -13.54 3.65
N ALA A 113 -7.99 -13.84 2.49
CA ALA A 113 -8.42 -13.23 1.23
C ALA A 113 -9.81 -13.77 0.85
N ILE A 114 -10.73 -12.85 0.52
CA ILE A 114 -12.10 -13.18 0.12
C ILE A 114 -12.41 -12.79 -1.33
N GLU A 115 -11.69 -11.81 -1.87
CA GLU A 115 -11.65 -11.50 -3.29
C GLU A 115 -10.21 -11.49 -3.73
N THR A 116 -9.89 -12.30 -4.73
CA THR A 116 -8.54 -12.43 -5.26
C THR A 116 -8.38 -11.56 -6.49
N PHE A 117 -7.50 -10.59 -6.41
CA PHE A 117 -6.95 -9.92 -7.58
C PHE A 117 -5.63 -10.62 -7.92
N GLY A 118 -5.48 -11.13 -9.15
CA GLY A 118 -4.24 -11.75 -9.59
C GLY A 118 -4.29 -13.24 -9.95
N GLY A 119 -5.48 -13.85 -10.02
CA GLY A 119 -5.66 -15.13 -10.72
C GLY A 119 -5.95 -14.90 -12.19
N ALA A 120 -5.26 -15.57 -13.11
CA ALA A 120 -5.44 -15.61 -14.55
C ALA A 120 -6.18 -14.40 -15.15
N SER A 121 -5.45 -13.33 -15.46
CA SER A 121 -5.94 -12.10 -16.09
C SER A 121 -7.27 -11.59 -15.53
N PRO A 122 -7.29 -11.00 -14.34
CA PRO A 122 -8.40 -10.14 -14.00
C PRO A 122 -8.35 -8.99 -15.01
N GLY A 123 -9.50 -8.57 -15.46
CA GLY A 123 -9.58 -7.33 -16.22
C GLY A 123 -8.79 -6.24 -15.50
N ASP A 124 -8.05 -5.47 -16.26
CA ASP A 124 -7.22 -4.38 -15.75
C ASP A 124 -8.00 -3.53 -14.73
N MET A 125 -7.41 -3.26 -13.58
CA MET A 125 -8.05 -2.41 -12.58
C MET A 125 -7.97 -0.95 -13.03
N ASN A 126 -9.13 -0.32 -13.15
CA ASN A 126 -9.21 1.10 -13.45
C ASN A 126 -9.12 1.94 -12.17
N GLY A 127 -8.33 2.98 -12.19
CA GLY A 127 -8.11 3.86 -11.05
C GLY A 127 -7.05 4.92 -11.31
N SER A 128 -6.54 5.51 -10.25
CA SER A 128 -5.39 6.42 -10.32
C SER A 128 -4.19 5.77 -9.65
N PHE A 129 -3.32 5.20 -10.45
CA PHE A 129 -2.13 4.47 -9.99
C PHE A 129 -0.88 5.32 -10.13
N TYR A 130 0.01 5.21 -9.18
CA TYR A 130 1.28 5.93 -9.18
C TYR A 130 2.43 4.95 -8.94
N ILE A 131 3.51 5.14 -9.69
CA ILE A 131 4.76 4.39 -9.53
C ILE A 131 5.73 5.25 -8.74
N GLN A 132 6.29 4.74 -7.65
CA GLN A 132 7.36 5.42 -6.94
C GLN A 132 8.67 5.22 -7.68
N ILE A 133 9.25 6.33 -8.15
CA ILE A 133 10.50 6.35 -8.92
C ILE A 133 11.70 6.55 -8.01
N ALA A 134 11.60 7.48 -7.07
CA ALA A 134 12.72 7.82 -6.20
C ALA A 134 12.26 8.38 -4.84
N ALA A 135 13.19 8.36 -3.89
CA ALA A 135 13.11 9.11 -2.64
C ALA A 135 14.44 9.89 -2.47
N LEU A 136 14.38 11.21 -2.51
CA LEU A 136 15.52 12.09 -2.59
C LEU A 136 15.56 13.04 -1.39
N SER A 137 16.74 13.35 -0.89
CA SER A 137 16.92 14.29 0.21
C SER A 137 16.74 15.75 -0.19
N ASN A 138 16.88 16.05 -1.48
CA ASN A 138 16.85 17.41 -2.01
C ASN A 138 15.58 17.67 -2.83
N GLN A 139 14.86 18.74 -2.48
CA GLN A 139 13.62 19.13 -3.15
C GLN A 139 13.85 19.50 -4.64
N ALA A 140 14.91 20.24 -4.93
CA ALA A 140 15.20 20.66 -6.31
C ALA A 140 15.47 19.46 -7.23
N SER A 141 16.19 18.46 -6.73
CA SER A 141 16.42 17.19 -7.45
C SER A 141 15.13 16.43 -7.69
N ALA A 142 14.25 16.40 -6.70
CA ALA A 142 12.92 15.78 -6.84
C ALA A 142 12.05 16.49 -7.89
N GLN A 143 12.05 17.82 -7.90
CA GLN A 143 11.33 18.62 -8.90
C GLN A 143 11.90 18.45 -10.31
N ASN A 144 13.24 18.34 -10.44
CA ASN A 144 13.87 18.07 -11.74
C ASN A 144 13.47 16.71 -12.30
N LEU A 145 13.44 15.68 -11.43
CA LEU A 145 12.99 14.36 -11.85
C LEU A 145 11.52 14.35 -12.27
N VAL A 146 10.65 15.08 -11.56
CA VAL A 146 9.24 15.26 -11.98
C VAL A 146 9.16 15.89 -13.37
N ARG A 147 9.93 16.94 -13.65
CA ARG A 147 9.95 17.56 -14.99
C ARG A 147 10.41 16.58 -16.08
N ASN A 148 11.41 15.76 -15.80
CA ASN A 148 11.85 14.72 -16.73
C ASN A 148 10.74 13.69 -17.03
N LEU A 149 10.01 13.25 -16.01
CA LEU A 149 8.86 12.35 -16.18
C LEU A 149 7.77 13.00 -17.01
N GLN A 150 7.45 14.27 -16.74
CA GLN A 150 6.43 15.03 -17.49
C GLN A 150 6.82 15.21 -18.96
N ASN A 151 8.08 15.51 -19.25
CA ASN A 151 8.60 15.62 -20.63
C ASN A 151 8.51 14.31 -21.41
N ARG A 152 8.46 13.18 -20.71
CA ARG A 152 8.25 11.84 -21.28
C ARG A 152 6.77 11.43 -21.32
N ASN A 153 5.85 12.34 -21.05
CA ASN A 153 4.39 12.07 -20.94
C ASN A 153 4.01 11.01 -19.91
N LEU A 154 4.83 10.84 -18.87
CA LEU A 154 4.59 9.87 -17.81
C LEU A 154 3.83 10.47 -16.62
N GLY A 155 3.51 11.77 -16.68
CA GLY A 155 3.04 12.51 -15.52
C GLY A 155 4.12 12.58 -14.44
N GLY A 156 3.77 13.10 -13.28
CA GLY A 156 4.70 13.10 -12.16
C GLY A 156 4.29 14.05 -11.06
N ARG A 157 4.61 13.64 -9.84
CA ARG A 157 4.43 14.47 -8.64
C ARG A 157 5.54 14.21 -7.64
N THR A 158 5.80 15.18 -6.78
CA THR A 158 6.68 15.02 -5.63
C THR A 158 6.03 15.58 -4.37
N PHE A 159 6.33 14.98 -3.24
CA PHE A 159 5.87 15.43 -1.92
C PHE A 159 6.88 15.02 -0.86
N TYR A 160 6.95 15.82 0.20
CA TYR A 160 7.81 15.53 1.33
C TYR A 160 7.19 14.46 2.23
N ALA A 161 7.99 13.47 2.61
CA ALA A 161 7.61 12.42 3.56
C ALA A 161 8.32 12.66 4.91
N PRO A 162 7.69 13.32 5.89
CA PRO A 162 8.36 13.73 7.13
C PRO A 162 8.94 12.57 7.94
N SER A 163 8.26 11.42 7.94
CA SER A 163 8.72 10.21 8.62
C SER A 163 10.02 9.62 8.07
N LEU A 164 10.37 9.96 6.84
CA LEU A 164 11.59 9.51 6.17
C LEU A 164 12.61 10.63 6.00
N GLY A 165 12.22 11.89 6.16
CA GLY A 165 13.05 13.04 5.86
C GLY A 165 13.38 13.19 4.36
N LEU A 166 12.54 12.63 3.49
CA LEU A 166 12.83 12.52 2.05
C LEU A 166 11.68 13.05 1.19
N TRP A 167 12.03 13.51 0.01
CA TRP A 167 11.10 13.86 -1.07
C TRP A 167 10.82 12.62 -1.92
N ARG A 168 9.58 12.15 -1.89
CA ARG A 168 9.15 11.05 -2.77
C ARG A 168 8.79 11.60 -4.14
N VAL A 169 9.24 10.91 -5.19
CA VAL A 169 8.88 11.19 -6.58
C VAL A 169 8.10 10.02 -7.14
N GLN A 170 6.95 10.32 -7.71
CA GLN A 170 6.05 9.32 -8.30
C GLN A 170 5.70 9.73 -9.74
N ALA A 171 5.71 8.75 -10.65
CA ALA A 171 5.14 8.88 -11.98
C ALA A 171 3.63 8.55 -11.95
N GLY A 172 2.87 9.15 -12.83
CA GLY A 172 1.42 8.97 -12.94
C GLY A 172 0.66 10.30 -12.83
N PRO A 173 -0.68 10.26 -12.73
CA PRO A 173 -1.50 9.06 -12.55
C PRO A 173 -1.62 8.20 -13.81
N PHE A 174 -1.66 6.88 -13.64
CA PHE A 174 -2.01 5.93 -14.68
C PHE A 174 -3.43 5.42 -14.44
N SER A 175 -4.21 5.30 -15.50
CA SER A 175 -5.62 4.92 -15.42
C SER A 175 -5.84 3.42 -15.18
N SER A 176 -4.82 2.61 -15.39
CA SER A 176 -4.88 1.16 -15.22
C SER A 176 -3.66 0.65 -14.44
N LEU A 177 -3.87 -0.40 -13.66
CA LEU A 177 -2.82 -1.04 -12.88
C LEU A 177 -1.81 -1.73 -13.78
N ASN A 178 -2.27 -2.47 -14.80
CA ASN A 178 -1.40 -3.20 -15.73
C ASN A 178 -0.44 -2.23 -16.44
N ARG A 179 -0.95 -1.09 -16.91
CA ARG A 179 -0.10 -0.07 -17.55
C ARG A 179 0.91 0.53 -16.58
N ALA A 180 0.54 0.72 -15.32
CA ALA A 180 1.46 1.17 -14.29
C ALA A 180 2.56 0.14 -14.02
N GLU A 181 2.21 -1.15 -13.95
CA GLU A 181 3.17 -2.25 -13.74
C GLU A 181 4.14 -2.40 -14.91
N ASP A 182 3.64 -2.42 -16.14
CA ASP A 182 4.46 -2.53 -17.35
C ASP A 182 5.49 -1.39 -17.44
N LEU A 183 5.05 -0.18 -17.15
CA LEU A 183 5.90 1.00 -17.18
C LEU A 183 6.91 1.03 -16.01
N SER A 184 6.52 0.47 -14.87
CA SER A 184 7.42 0.29 -13.73
C SER A 184 8.62 -0.57 -14.11
N ASP A 185 8.39 -1.69 -14.80
CA ASP A 185 9.43 -2.60 -15.27
C ASP A 185 10.35 -1.95 -16.32
N GLU A 186 9.80 -1.05 -17.14
CA GLU A 186 10.58 -0.28 -18.10
C GLU A 186 11.47 0.79 -17.42
N LEU A 187 10.93 1.50 -16.43
CA LEU A 187 11.64 2.56 -15.73
C LEU A 187 12.76 2.03 -14.82
N ASP A 188 12.61 0.84 -14.25
CA ASP A 188 13.65 0.20 -13.44
C ASP A 188 14.92 -0.14 -14.21
N ARG A 189 14.82 -0.28 -15.53
CA ARG A 189 15.98 -0.52 -16.38
C ARG A 189 16.75 0.78 -16.69
N GLN A 190 16.19 1.93 -16.34
CA GLN A 190 16.75 3.24 -16.71
C GLN A 190 17.23 4.07 -15.52
N TYR A 191 16.79 3.76 -14.29
CA TYR A 191 17.11 4.42 -13.05
C TYR A 191 17.50 3.41 -11.96
#